data_a5dfed78e677758a7c9577cb35d243df
#
_entry.id   a5dfed78e677758a7c9577cb35d243df
#
_cell.length_a   1.000
_cell.length_b   1.000
_cell.length_c   1.000
_cell.angle_alpha   90.00
_cell.angle_beta   90.00
_cell.angle_gamma   90.00
#
_symmetry.space_group_name_H-M   'P 1'
#
loop_
_entity.id
_entity.type
_entity.pdbx_description
1 polymer ?
#
loop_
_entity_poly.entity_id
_entity_poly.type
_entity_poly.pdbx_seq_one_letter_code
_entity_poly.pdbx_strand_id
1 'polypeptide(L)'
;MKLLKHLVLLTLTSTVHAQSSNSHPCGDGSGIMPVHEKAIGICNLDTQTHTLPAEGSKIIPFSIRSCWADWTGNEWVTAYCRYARSYTLEVRGNGGGDYFWLSGPGGNIPMQLSFRHPASGSVALRPNTESTRFEGAANGVQTPVELQVTIPEGVQLQPGTYRGDFDFYLYQCNPWGDPNNPWNPIRCKDSNNSSQRTELYPPISFTIQIGAEAQIRISGLEDMEITPSTSGNTDAEQNFCVYTSGGANFDLRAQSTQGSGEFTLRGSSGMDTINYKVHVKSLQPPVAAVWLQEGIATTGGRWQGSSQENCADGENMQLLVRIPTNEIADPIDSRYSDTLTLTVELQ
;
A
#
# COMPACT_ATOMS: atom_id res chain seq x y z
N MET A 1 -17.20 -10.56 44.00
CA MET A 1 -16.69 -9.22 43.67
C MET A 1 -16.56 -9.17 42.13
N LYS A 2 -17.55 -8.56 41.44
CA LYS A 2 -17.62 -8.49 39.97
C LYS A 2 -16.94 -7.19 39.52
N LEU A 3 -15.81 -7.28 38.81
CA LEU A 3 -15.20 -6.12 38.15
C LEU A 3 -15.93 -5.85 36.86
N LEU A 4 -16.60 -4.73 36.80
CA LEU A 4 -17.22 -4.18 35.59
C LEU A 4 -16.13 -3.42 34.80
N LYS A 5 -15.67 -3.98 33.66
CA LYS A 5 -14.80 -3.27 32.74
C LYS A 5 -15.63 -2.31 31.89
N HIS A 6 -15.48 -1.02 32.13
CA HIS A 6 -16.04 0.01 31.29
C HIS A 6 -15.18 0.13 30.01
N LEU A 7 -15.77 -0.23 28.88
CA LEU A 7 -15.23 0.03 27.56
C LEU A 7 -15.57 1.49 27.20
N VAL A 8 -14.60 2.38 27.29
CA VAL A 8 -14.74 3.76 26.79
C VAL A 8 -14.54 3.74 25.28
N LEU A 9 -15.64 3.86 24.54
CA LEU A 9 -15.63 4.03 23.10
C LEU A 9 -15.29 5.50 22.80
N LEU A 10 -14.04 5.78 22.49
CA LEU A 10 -13.60 7.09 21.97
C LEU A 10 -14.06 7.21 20.50
N THR A 11 -15.17 7.88 20.27
CA THR A 11 -15.57 8.34 18.95
C THR A 11 -14.67 9.52 18.57
N LEU A 12 -13.67 9.27 17.76
CA LEU A 12 -12.92 10.33 17.06
C LEU A 12 -13.84 10.94 16.00
N THR A 13 -14.48 12.04 16.31
CA THR A 13 -15.11 12.90 15.31
C THR A 13 -14.01 13.62 14.56
N SER A 14 -13.66 13.14 13.36
CA SER A 14 -12.80 13.86 12.44
C SER A 14 -13.56 15.10 11.94
N THR A 15 -13.17 16.26 12.43
CA THR A 15 -13.60 17.55 11.87
C THR A 15 -12.94 17.69 10.50
N VAL A 16 -13.72 17.52 9.45
CA VAL A 16 -13.32 17.84 8.07
C VAL A 16 -13.09 19.35 8.00
N HIS A 17 -11.85 19.77 8.00
CA HIS A 17 -11.48 21.16 7.72
C HIS A 17 -11.45 21.33 6.21
N ALA A 18 -12.54 21.83 5.64
CA ALA A 18 -12.54 22.33 4.28
C ALA A 18 -11.60 23.54 4.20
N GLN A 19 -10.39 23.36 3.66
CA GLN A 19 -9.52 24.49 3.34
C GLN A 19 -10.09 25.20 2.11
N SER A 20 -10.60 26.41 2.33
CA SER A 20 -10.94 27.32 1.25
C SER A 20 -9.67 27.85 0.62
N SER A 21 -9.52 27.73 -0.71
CA SER A 21 -8.48 28.45 -1.42
C SER A 21 -8.69 29.96 -1.24
N ASN A 22 -7.60 30.70 -1.04
CA ASN A 22 -7.66 32.15 -0.76
C ASN A 22 -8.28 33.00 -1.88
N SER A 23 -8.56 32.44 -3.06
CA SER A 23 -9.08 33.21 -4.19
C SER A 23 -10.61 33.11 -4.36
N HIS A 24 -11.24 31.99 -3.98
CA HIS A 24 -12.70 31.86 -4.00
C HIS A 24 -13.19 30.80 -3.03
N PRO A 25 -14.13 31.17 -2.14
CA PRO A 25 -14.75 30.18 -1.27
C PRO A 25 -15.55 29.18 -2.10
N CYS A 26 -15.46 27.92 -1.75
CA CYS A 26 -16.29 26.86 -2.28
C CYS A 26 -17.73 26.92 -1.72
N GLY A 27 -18.29 28.11 -1.60
CA GLY A 27 -19.67 28.35 -1.17
C GLY A 27 -20.68 28.02 -2.25
N ASP A 28 -21.93 28.05 -1.89
CA ASP A 28 -23.11 27.79 -2.73
C ASP A 28 -23.33 28.82 -3.87
N GLY A 29 -22.43 29.77 -4.06
CA GLY A 29 -22.53 30.83 -5.07
C GLY A 29 -23.43 31.99 -4.67
N SER A 30 -24.00 32.00 -3.47
CA SER A 30 -24.86 33.05 -2.96
C SER A 30 -24.13 34.26 -2.37
N GLY A 31 -22.82 34.16 -2.19
CA GLY A 31 -21.99 35.26 -1.68
C GLY A 31 -21.58 36.24 -2.78
N ILE A 32 -21.50 37.52 -2.45
CA ILE A 32 -20.90 38.54 -3.29
C ILE A 32 -19.44 38.19 -3.48
N MET A 33 -19.08 37.71 -4.67
CA MET A 33 -17.69 37.45 -5.00
C MET A 33 -16.94 38.76 -5.07
N PRO A 34 -15.79 38.90 -4.42
CA PRO A 34 -14.94 40.04 -4.64
C PRO A 34 -14.60 40.14 -6.13
N VAL A 35 -14.48 41.36 -6.63
CA VAL A 35 -14.30 41.78 -8.01
C VAL A 35 -13.11 41.08 -8.70
N HIS A 36 -13.29 39.84 -9.10
CA HIS A 36 -12.27 39.12 -9.84
C HIS A 36 -12.86 38.52 -11.10
N GLU A 37 -12.28 38.87 -12.22
CA GLU A 37 -12.60 38.36 -13.55
C GLU A 37 -12.63 36.83 -13.63
N LYS A 38 -11.92 36.19 -12.76
CA LYS A 38 -11.57 34.77 -12.84
C LYS A 38 -11.89 34.09 -11.53
N ALA A 39 -12.61 33.01 -11.61
CA ALA A 39 -12.93 32.15 -10.46
C ALA A 39 -12.47 30.73 -10.73
N ILE A 40 -11.48 30.30 -9.97
CA ILE A 40 -10.98 28.92 -9.97
C ILE A 40 -10.80 28.45 -8.54
N GLY A 41 -11.23 27.22 -8.26
CA GLY A 41 -11.10 26.65 -6.92
C GLY A 41 -11.30 25.15 -6.89
N ILE A 42 -10.69 24.52 -5.90
CA ILE A 42 -10.89 23.12 -5.52
C ILE A 42 -11.74 23.11 -4.26
N CYS A 43 -12.85 22.37 -4.31
CA CYS A 43 -13.85 22.33 -3.26
C CYS A 43 -13.96 20.91 -2.70
N ASN A 44 -14.04 20.82 -1.37
CA ASN A 44 -14.25 19.54 -0.66
C ASN A 44 -13.15 18.49 -0.86
N LEU A 45 -11.97 18.87 -1.32
CA LEU A 45 -10.84 17.95 -1.32
C LEU A 45 -10.37 17.76 0.11
N ASP A 46 -10.40 16.51 0.55
CA ASP A 46 -9.78 16.14 1.81
C ASP A 46 -8.25 16.24 1.66
N THR A 47 -7.64 17.14 2.45
CA THR A 47 -6.19 17.39 2.45
C THR A 47 -5.44 16.55 3.49
N GLN A 48 -6.18 15.69 4.21
CA GLN A 48 -5.55 14.78 5.17
C GLN A 48 -4.81 13.63 4.45
N THR A 49 -4.16 12.82 5.25
CA THR A 49 -3.51 11.62 4.75
C THR A 49 -4.54 10.61 4.25
N HIS A 50 -4.46 10.27 2.98
CA HIS A 50 -5.29 9.23 2.38
C HIS A 50 -4.61 7.88 2.53
N THR A 51 -5.18 7.01 3.36
CA THR A 51 -4.71 5.63 3.51
C THR A 51 -5.36 4.73 2.45
N LEU A 52 -4.53 3.97 1.74
CA LEU A 52 -4.94 2.99 0.75
C LEU A 52 -4.76 1.57 1.30
N PRO A 53 -5.53 0.59 0.81
CA PRO A 53 -5.19 -0.82 0.99
C PRO A 53 -3.87 -1.15 0.27
N ALA A 54 -3.19 -2.20 0.72
CA ALA A 54 -1.93 -2.65 0.13
C ALA A 54 -2.05 -3.03 -1.35
N GLU A 55 -3.22 -3.47 -1.75
CA GLU A 55 -3.58 -3.78 -3.13
C GLU A 55 -4.87 -3.05 -3.52
N GLY A 56 -4.95 -2.61 -4.77
CA GLY A 56 -6.16 -2.02 -5.31
C GLY A 56 -6.11 -0.51 -5.55
N SER A 57 -7.27 0.12 -5.48
CA SER A 57 -7.43 1.55 -5.76
C SER A 57 -8.27 2.26 -4.72
N LYS A 58 -8.07 3.56 -4.61
CA LYS A 58 -8.90 4.46 -3.81
C LYS A 58 -9.38 5.62 -4.65
N ILE A 59 -10.64 5.98 -4.49
CA ILE A 59 -11.24 7.17 -5.08
C ILE A 59 -11.32 8.26 -4.02
N ILE A 60 -10.83 9.46 -4.39
CA ILE A 60 -10.88 10.68 -3.60
C ILE A 60 -11.81 11.64 -4.32
N PRO A 61 -13.07 11.80 -3.89
CA PRO A 61 -14.03 12.70 -4.51
C PRO A 61 -13.81 14.14 -4.06
N PHE A 62 -13.98 15.08 -4.99
CA PHE A 62 -13.98 16.51 -4.73
C PHE A 62 -14.73 17.26 -5.84
N SER A 63 -14.67 18.58 -5.86
CA SER A 63 -15.27 19.36 -6.92
C SER A 63 -14.34 20.47 -7.38
N ILE A 64 -14.44 20.85 -8.65
CA ILE A 64 -13.72 21.97 -9.21
C ILE A 64 -14.72 23.03 -9.68
N ARG A 65 -14.45 24.30 -9.31
CA ARG A 65 -15.10 25.47 -9.88
C ARG A 65 -14.13 26.13 -10.83
N SER A 66 -14.54 26.34 -12.08
CA SER A 66 -13.77 27.12 -13.06
C SER A 66 -14.71 27.88 -13.97
N CYS A 67 -14.81 29.18 -13.76
CA CYS A 67 -15.74 30.06 -14.46
C CYS A 67 -15.21 31.50 -14.51
N TRP A 68 -15.90 32.37 -15.24
CA TRP A 68 -15.50 33.72 -15.53
C TRP A 68 -16.68 34.71 -15.38
N ALA A 69 -16.41 35.90 -14.81
CA ALA A 69 -17.35 36.98 -14.75
C ALA A 69 -17.33 37.80 -16.06
N ASP A 70 -18.44 38.47 -16.39
CA ASP A 70 -18.57 39.33 -17.56
C ASP A 70 -18.19 40.78 -17.22
N TRP A 71 -17.69 41.50 -18.23
CA TRP A 71 -17.46 42.94 -18.17
C TRP A 71 -18.60 43.71 -18.83
N THR A 72 -19.33 44.55 -18.11
CA THR A 72 -20.47 45.32 -18.63
C THR A 72 -20.11 46.70 -19.13
N GLY A 73 -18.85 46.97 -19.42
CA GLY A 73 -18.36 48.24 -19.96
C GLY A 73 -17.96 49.29 -18.92
N ASN A 74 -18.48 49.27 -17.70
CA ASN A 74 -18.13 50.19 -16.63
C ASN A 74 -17.80 49.51 -15.31
N GLU A 75 -18.25 48.29 -15.13
CA GLU A 75 -18.01 47.51 -13.92
C GLU A 75 -18.03 46.00 -14.20
N TRP A 76 -17.33 45.27 -13.38
CA TRP A 76 -17.42 43.82 -13.38
C TRP A 76 -18.76 43.40 -12.76
N VAL A 77 -19.58 42.65 -13.52
CA VAL A 77 -20.80 42.05 -12.96
C VAL A 77 -20.39 40.96 -12.01
N THR A 78 -20.27 41.33 -10.75
CA THR A 78 -19.66 40.52 -9.69
C THR A 78 -20.54 39.38 -9.21
N ALA A 79 -21.80 39.33 -9.60
CA ALA A 79 -22.76 38.44 -8.99
C ALA A 79 -22.67 36.98 -9.47
N TYR A 80 -22.15 36.74 -10.67
CA TYR A 80 -22.27 35.40 -11.24
C TYR A 80 -21.05 35.07 -12.11
N CYS A 81 -20.36 34.02 -11.77
CA CYS A 81 -19.38 33.35 -12.59
C CYS A 81 -20.06 32.76 -13.84
N ARG A 82 -20.52 33.63 -14.74
CA ARG A 82 -21.51 33.32 -15.77
C ARG A 82 -21.04 32.35 -16.82
N TYR A 83 -19.75 32.43 -17.18
CA TYR A 83 -19.21 31.65 -18.30
C TYR A 83 -18.33 30.53 -17.77
N ALA A 84 -18.56 29.33 -18.26
CA ALA A 84 -17.64 28.20 -18.05
C ALA A 84 -16.25 28.54 -18.57
N ARG A 85 -15.23 28.09 -17.88
CA ARG A 85 -13.81 28.17 -18.31
C ARG A 85 -13.14 26.83 -18.17
N SER A 86 -12.46 26.46 -19.23
CA SER A 86 -11.61 25.27 -19.21
C SER A 86 -10.42 25.48 -18.27
N TYR A 87 -9.88 24.38 -17.83
CA TYR A 87 -8.73 24.33 -16.93
C TYR A 87 -7.87 23.11 -17.21
N THR A 88 -6.65 23.17 -16.77
CA THR A 88 -5.73 22.02 -16.68
C THR A 88 -5.28 21.84 -15.24
N LEU A 89 -4.74 20.69 -14.94
CA LEU A 89 -4.18 20.39 -13.63
C LEU A 89 -2.79 19.75 -13.76
N GLU A 90 -2.01 19.88 -12.70
CA GLU A 90 -0.69 19.28 -12.58
C GLU A 90 -0.54 18.76 -11.16
N VAL A 91 -0.12 17.51 -11.00
CA VAL A 91 0.27 16.97 -9.70
C VAL A 91 1.78 16.93 -9.65
N ARG A 92 2.36 17.66 -8.68
CA ARG A 92 3.79 17.65 -8.42
C ARG A 92 4.10 16.73 -7.26
N GLY A 93 5.18 15.98 -7.41
CA GLY A 93 5.65 15.03 -6.42
C GLY A 93 6.79 14.21 -6.96
N ASN A 94 7.30 13.33 -6.12
CA ASN A 94 8.33 12.39 -6.53
C ASN A 94 7.74 11.39 -7.52
N GLY A 95 8.43 11.15 -8.65
CA GLY A 95 7.94 10.24 -9.69
C GLY A 95 8.76 10.30 -10.97
N GLY A 96 8.40 9.46 -11.93
CA GLY A 96 9.02 9.42 -13.26
C GLY A 96 8.20 8.59 -14.24
N GLY A 97 8.22 8.98 -15.51
CA GLY A 97 7.37 8.36 -16.53
C GLY A 97 5.88 8.54 -16.21
N ASP A 98 5.17 7.45 -16.12
CA ASP A 98 3.73 7.42 -15.81
C ASP A 98 3.42 7.16 -14.33
N TYR A 99 4.45 7.10 -13.46
CA TYR A 99 4.31 6.70 -12.07
C TYR A 99 4.77 7.77 -11.09
N PHE A 100 3.97 7.96 -10.05
CA PHE A 100 4.39 8.64 -8.82
C PHE A 100 5.03 7.61 -7.89
N TRP A 101 5.87 8.08 -6.96
CA TRP A 101 6.58 7.21 -6.03
C TRP A 101 6.11 7.42 -4.59
N LEU A 102 5.82 6.32 -3.91
CA LEU A 102 5.68 6.30 -2.45
C LEU A 102 6.95 5.70 -1.85
N SER A 103 7.54 6.37 -0.88
CA SER A 103 8.76 5.94 -0.21
C SER A 103 8.44 5.16 1.06
N GLY A 104 9.12 4.04 1.27
CA GLY A 104 8.91 3.18 2.44
C GLY A 104 9.97 2.11 2.60
N PRO A 105 9.70 1.09 3.41
CA PRO A 105 10.60 -0.04 3.58
C PRO A 105 10.94 -0.70 2.23
N GLY A 106 12.21 -1.00 2.01
CA GLY A 106 12.66 -1.60 0.74
C GLY A 106 12.73 -0.62 -0.44
N GLY A 107 12.44 0.68 -0.25
CA GLY A 107 12.60 1.70 -1.28
C GLY A 107 11.30 2.33 -1.76
N ASN A 108 11.29 2.77 -3.01
CA ASN A 108 10.13 3.44 -3.61
C ASN A 108 9.26 2.42 -4.35
N ILE A 109 7.95 2.56 -4.18
CA ILE A 109 6.96 1.80 -4.94
C ILE A 109 6.21 2.68 -5.93
N PRO A 110 5.83 2.17 -7.11
CA PRO A 110 5.08 2.91 -8.10
C PRO A 110 3.61 3.05 -7.72
N MET A 111 3.06 4.22 -8.01
CA MET A 111 1.64 4.55 -7.85
C MET A 111 1.16 5.27 -9.11
N GLN A 112 -0.04 4.98 -9.57
CA GLN A 112 -0.69 5.71 -10.65
C GLN A 112 -1.76 6.63 -10.08
N LEU A 113 -1.84 7.84 -10.65
CA LEU A 113 -2.95 8.77 -10.42
C LEU A 113 -3.73 8.94 -11.72
N SER A 114 -5.04 8.91 -11.65
CA SER A 114 -5.92 9.32 -12.74
C SER A 114 -6.99 10.27 -12.25
N PHE A 115 -7.31 11.25 -13.10
CA PHE A 115 -8.33 12.24 -12.83
C PHE A 115 -9.58 11.91 -13.65
N ARG A 116 -10.71 11.77 -12.98
CA ARG A 116 -11.98 11.49 -13.61
C ARG A 116 -12.85 12.73 -13.65
N HIS A 117 -13.21 13.13 -14.86
CA HIS A 117 -14.09 14.27 -15.13
C HIS A 117 -15.38 13.78 -15.81
N PRO A 118 -16.58 14.30 -15.45
CA PRO A 118 -17.85 13.80 -15.97
C PRO A 118 -17.96 13.82 -17.50
N ALA A 119 -17.42 14.86 -18.14
CA ALA A 119 -17.50 15.02 -19.60
C ALA A 119 -16.33 14.35 -20.35
N SER A 120 -15.16 14.16 -19.72
CA SER A 120 -13.94 13.70 -20.40
C SER A 120 -13.55 12.28 -20.01
N GLY A 121 -14.24 11.66 -19.04
CA GLY A 121 -13.87 10.36 -18.51
C GLY A 121 -12.62 10.41 -17.63
N SER A 122 -11.87 9.29 -17.57
CA SER A 122 -10.65 9.15 -16.78
C SER A 122 -9.42 9.48 -17.62
N VAL A 123 -8.54 10.33 -17.09
CA VAL A 123 -7.28 10.75 -17.70
C VAL A 123 -6.13 10.43 -16.76
N ALA A 124 -5.14 9.68 -17.22
CA ALA A 124 -3.93 9.39 -16.45
C ALA A 124 -3.12 10.67 -16.23
N LEU A 125 -2.66 10.88 -15.00
CA LEU A 125 -1.78 11.97 -14.64
C LEU A 125 -0.35 11.50 -14.59
N ARG A 126 0.58 12.37 -15.01
CA ARG A 126 2.02 12.15 -14.95
C ARG A 126 2.64 13.09 -13.94
N PRO A 127 3.67 12.66 -13.22
CA PRO A 127 4.36 13.54 -12.29
C PRO A 127 4.88 14.82 -12.97
N ASN A 128 4.63 15.96 -12.34
CA ASN A 128 5.16 17.26 -12.77
C ASN A 128 4.80 17.65 -14.23
N THR A 129 3.69 17.09 -14.73
CA THR A 129 3.24 17.30 -16.11
C THR A 129 1.82 17.86 -16.13
N GLU A 130 1.59 18.90 -16.91
CA GLU A 130 0.27 19.46 -17.13
C GLU A 130 -0.63 18.45 -17.85
N SER A 131 -1.87 18.30 -17.37
CA SER A 131 -2.88 17.41 -17.95
C SER A 131 -3.42 17.93 -19.28
N THR A 132 -4.24 17.13 -19.95
CA THR A 132 -5.18 17.60 -20.96
C THR A 132 -6.15 18.61 -20.36
N ARG A 133 -6.82 19.39 -21.24
CA ARG A 133 -7.78 20.39 -20.85
C ARG A 133 -9.12 19.77 -20.48
N PHE A 134 -9.73 20.27 -19.42
CA PHE A 134 -11.06 19.95 -18.94
C PHE A 134 -11.99 21.18 -19.02
N GLU A 135 -13.28 20.98 -19.17
CA GLU A 135 -14.25 22.06 -19.20
C GLU A 135 -14.80 22.35 -17.79
N GLY A 136 -14.86 23.62 -17.43
CA GLY A 136 -15.54 24.06 -16.22
C GLY A 136 -17.05 24.17 -16.45
N ALA A 137 -17.77 24.62 -15.41
CA ALA A 137 -19.19 24.83 -15.46
C ALA A 137 -19.54 26.33 -15.37
N ALA A 138 -20.62 26.73 -16.06
CA ALA A 138 -21.17 28.09 -16.00
C ALA A 138 -21.87 28.33 -14.64
N ASN A 139 -22.18 29.61 -14.38
CA ASN A 139 -22.95 30.06 -13.22
C ASN A 139 -22.36 29.65 -11.85
N GLY A 140 -21.05 29.51 -11.79
CA GLY A 140 -20.35 29.14 -10.55
C GLY A 140 -20.62 27.72 -10.06
N VAL A 141 -21.22 26.87 -10.87
CA VAL A 141 -21.50 25.48 -10.53
C VAL A 141 -20.18 24.73 -10.31
N GLN A 142 -20.14 23.95 -9.25
CA GLN A 142 -19.01 23.06 -8.96
C GLN A 142 -19.17 21.77 -9.78
N THR A 143 -18.14 21.42 -10.53
CA THR A 143 -18.09 20.16 -11.27
C THR A 143 -17.56 19.07 -10.34
N PRO A 144 -18.35 18.03 -10.02
CA PRO A 144 -17.85 16.91 -9.23
C PRO A 144 -16.84 16.12 -10.05
N VAL A 145 -15.70 15.82 -9.42
CA VAL A 145 -14.57 15.12 -10.02
C VAL A 145 -13.97 14.14 -9.01
N GLU A 146 -13.12 13.23 -9.50
CA GLU A 146 -12.48 12.22 -8.66
C GLU A 146 -10.99 12.12 -9.00
N LEU A 147 -10.17 11.96 -7.97
CA LEU A 147 -8.79 11.48 -8.12
C LEU A 147 -8.77 10.00 -7.75
N GLN A 148 -8.44 9.16 -8.70
CA GLN A 148 -8.25 7.73 -8.49
C GLN A 148 -6.77 7.45 -8.28
N VAL A 149 -6.46 6.81 -7.16
CA VAL A 149 -5.12 6.35 -6.78
C VAL A 149 -5.09 4.84 -6.96
N THR A 150 -4.10 4.32 -7.67
CA THR A 150 -3.97 2.88 -7.93
C THR A 150 -2.53 2.42 -7.73
N ILE A 151 -2.35 1.33 -7.01
CA ILE A 151 -1.08 0.60 -6.97
C ILE A 151 -1.12 -0.44 -8.09
N PRO A 152 -0.14 -0.46 -9.01
CA PRO A 152 -0.08 -1.47 -10.06
C PRO A 152 -0.04 -2.88 -9.49
N GLU A 153 -0.66 -3.83 -10.20
CA GLU A 153 -0.61 -5.24 -9.84
C GLU A 153 0.84 -5.77 -9.82
N GLY A 154 1.13 -6.69 -8.92
CA GLY A 154 2.45 -7.32 -8.81
C GLY A 154 3.50 -6.48 -8.07
N VAL A 155 3.14 -5.32 -7.52
CA VAL A 155 4.06 -4.55 -6.66
C VAL A 155 4.26 -5.29 -5.34
N GLN A 156 5.50 -5.71 -5.08
CA GLN A 156 5.86 -6.39 -3.84
C GLN A 156 6.10 -5.35 -2.74
N LEU A 157 5.29 -5.41 -1.68
CA LEU A 157 5.38 -4.52 -0.53
C LEU A 157 6.10 -5.23 0.63
N GLN A 158 7.15 -4.61 1.14
CA GLN A 158 7.68 -5.01 2.45
C GLN A 158 6.76 -4.49 3.56
N PRO A 159 6.69 -5.18 4.72
CA PRO A 159 5.91 -4.71 5.86
C PRO A 159 6.31 -3.31 6.30
N GLY A 160 5.32 -2.48 6.56
CA GLY A 160 5.50 -1.11 7.03
C GLY A 160 4.69 -0.09 6.26
N THR A 161 5.09 1.16 6.34
CA THR A 161 4.36 2.28 5.76
C THR A 161 5.10 2.89 4.58
N TYR A 162 4.40 3.03 3.46
CA TYR A 162 4.84 3.77 2.28
C TYR A 162 4.08 5.08 2.22
N ARG A 163 4.77 6.19 1.96
CA ARG A 163 4.19 7.53 1.97
C ARG A 163 4.72 8.38 0.83
N GLY A 164 3.84 9.22 0.27
CA GLY A 164 4.19 10.28 -0.68
C GLY A 164 3.38 11.53 -0.40
N ASP A 165 4.04 12.69 -0.53
CA ASP A 165 3.43 14.01 -0.40
C ASP A 165 3.38 14.65 -1.78
N PHE A 166 2.23 15.24 -2.14
CA PHE A 166 1.91 15.72 -3.47
C PHE A 166 1.25 17.09 -3.40
N ASP A 167 1.55 17.95 -4.39
CA ASP A 167 0.94 19.25 -4.55
C ASP A 167 0.07 19.27 -5.81
N PHE A 168 -1.19 19.65 -5.65
CA PHE A 168 -2.17 19.76 -6.72
C PHE A 168 -2.26 21.21 -7.20
N TYR A 169 -1.83 21.44 -8.43
CA TYR A 169 -1.92 22.72 -9.12
C TYR A 169 -3.08 22.72 -10.10
N LEU A 170 -3.80 23.83 -10.14
CA LEU A 170 -4.93 24.02 -11.03
C LEU A 170 -4.75 25.33 -11.80
N TYR A 171 -4.84 25.27 -13.13
CA TYR A 171 -4.63 26.42 -14.02
C TYR A 171 -5.89 26.67 -14.85
N GLN A 172 -6.51 27.83 -14.71
CA GLN A 172 -7.60 28.26 -15.56
C GLN A 172 -7.05 28.77 -16.90
N CYS A 173 -7.67 28.35 -17.99
CA CYS A 173 -7.25 28.73 -19.32
C CYS A 173 -7.67 30.18 -19.67
N ASN A 174 -6.94 30.81 -20.59
CA ASN A 174 -7.24 32.15 -21.04
C ASN A 174 -8.64 32.23 -21.69
N PRO A 175 -9.45 33.27 -21.41
CA PRO A 175 -10.82 33.38 -21.87
C PRO A 175 -10.94 33.65 -23.36
N TRP A 176 -9.93 34.28 -23.96
CA TRP A 176 -9.96 34.80 -25.35
C TRP A 176 -9.18 33.91 -26.32
N GLY A 177 -8.69 32.77 -25.90
CA GLY A 177 -8.00 31.84 -26.78
C GLY A 177 -8.95 31.19 -27.76
N ASP A 178 -8.51 31.04 -29.00
CA ASP A 178 -9.22 30.32 -30.06
C ASP A 178 -8.37 29.09 -30.46
N PRO A 179 -8.91 27.88 -30.35
CA PRO A 179 -8.16 26.67 -30.71
C PRO A 179 -7.76 26.65 -32.21
N ASN A 180 -8.44 27.40 -33.05
CA ASN A 180 -8.19 27.48 -34.48
C ASN A 180 -7.27 28.65 -34.86
N ASN A 181 -6.90 29.52 -33.91
CA ASN A 181 -6.07 30.69 -34.15
C ASN A 181 -4.65 30.43 -33.60
N PRO A 182 -3.64 30.17 -34.46
CA PRO A 182 -2.28 29.91 -34.03
C PRO A 182 -1.62 31.10 -33.33
N TRP A 183 -2.12 32.32 -33.55
CA TRP A 183 -1.61 33.54 -32.92
C TRP A 183 -2.21 33.82 -31.54
N ASN A 184 -3.34 33.18 -31.23
CA ASN A 184 -3.99 33.32 -29.93
C ASN A 184 -4.60 31.95 -29.47
N PRO A 185 -3.79 30.92 -29.29
CA PRO A 185 -4.27 29.62 -28.88
C PRO A 185 -4.81 29.64 -27.45
N ILE A 186 -5.67 28.68 -27.13
CA ILE A 186 -6.09 28.47 -25.74
C ILE A 186 -4.88 27.93 -24.95
N ARG A 187 -4.50 28.65 -23.89
CA ARG A 187 -3.38 28.30 -23.02
C ARG A 187 -3.85 28.33 -21.56
N CYS A 188 -3.41 27.36 -20.77
CA CYS A 188 -3.75 27.26 -19.37
C CYS A 188 -2.53 27.54 -18.48
N LYS A 189 -1.46 26.79 -18.63
CA LYS A 189 -0.17 27.05 -18.00
C LYS A 189 0.74 27.76 -19.02
N ASP A 190 0.86 29.09 -18.91
CA ASP A 190 1.76 29.86 -19.79
C ASP A 190 2.71 30.70 -18.97
N SER A 191 4.00 30.51 -19.19
CA SER A 191 5.04 31.25 -18.51
C SER A 191 5.15 32.71 -18.97
N ASN A 192 4.63 33.06 -20.15
CA ASN A 192 4.93 34.33 -20.79
C ASN A 192 3.82 35.36 -20.74
N ASN A 193 2.61 35.01 -20.27
CA ASN A 193 1.49 35.94 -20.22
C ASN A 193 0.63 35.78 -18.96
N SER A 194 1.15 36.27 -17.84
CA SER A 194 0.52 36.19 -16.51
C SER A 194 -0.84 36.90 -16.42
N SER A 195 -1.16 37.81 -17.34
CA SER A 195 -2.43 38.53 -17.34
C SER A 195 -3.62 37.73 -17.90
N GLN A 196 -3.34 36.65 -18.61
CA GLN A 196 -4.37 35.84 -19.28
C GLN A 196 -4.70 34.52 -18.60
N ARG A 197 -3.94 34.11 -17.60
CA ARG A 197 -4.19 32.88 -16.83
C ARG A 197 -4.50 33.19 -15.39
N THR A 198 -5.20 32.28 -14.74
CA THR A 198 -5.37 32.26 -13.28
C THR A 198 -4.87 30.93 -12.76
N GLU A 199 -4.01 30.97 -11.81
CA GLU A 199 -3.50 29.83 -11.09
C GLU A 199 -4.11 29.80 -9.68
N LEU A 200 -4.50 28.61 -9.24
CA LEU A 200 -4.85 28.41 -7.84
C LEU A 200 -3.56 28.46 -7.01
N TYR A 201 -3.45 29.47 -6.14
CA TYR A 201 -2.29 29.64 -5.27
C TYR A 201 -2.73 29.97 -3.84
N PRO A 202 -2.16 29.33 -2.81
CA PRO A 202 -1.19 28.24 -2.88
C PRO A 202 -1.79 26.95 -3.47
N PRO A 203 -0.95 26.02 -3.98
CA PRO A 203 -1.43 24.69 -4.38
C PRO A 203 -1.99 23.94 -3.18
N ILE A 204 -2.83 22.95 -3.43
CA ILE A 204 -3.35 22.09 -2.36
C ILE A 204 -2.43 20.89 -2.20
N SER A 205 -1.86 20.76 -1.01
CA SER A 205 -1.03 19.60 -0.66
C SER A 205 -1.89 18.48 -0.10
N PHE A 206 -1.56 17.23 -0.46
CA PHE A 206 -2.18 16.02 0.09
C PHE A 206 -1.14 14.91 0.23
N THR A 207 -1.43 13.96 1.11
CA THR A 207 -0.56 12.82 1.39
C THR A 207 -1.27 11.51 1.03
N ILE A 208 -0.55 10.63 0.36
CA ILE A 208 -0.98 9.24 0.13
C ILE A 208 -0.12 8.33 1.00
N GLN A 209 -0.76 7.41 1.71
CA GLN A 209 -0.12 6.44 2.57
C GLN A 209 -0.69 5.04 2.33
N ILE A 210 0.18 4.03 2.37
CA ILE A 210 -0.18 2.61 2.31
C ILE A 210 0.45 1.93 3.51
N GLY A 211 -0.37 1.18 4.26
CA GLY A 211 0.11 0.25 5.28
C GLY A 211 0.17 -1.14 4.68
N ALA A 212 1.36 -1.73 4.63
CA ALA A 212 1.53 -3.13 4.29
C ALA A 212 1.70 -3.94 5.58
N GLU A 213 0.74 -4.82 5.84
CA GLU A 213 0.85 -5.74 6.98
C GLU A 213 1.82 -6.87 6.66
N ALA A 214 2.51 -7.32 7.70
CA ALA A 214 3.36 -8.48 7.59
C ALA A 214 2.52 -9.74 7.40
N GLN A 215 2.71 -10.42 6.29
CA GLN A 215 2.06 -11.71 6.01
C GLN A 215 3.08 -12.83 6.01
N ILE A 216 2.70 -13.95 6.60
CA ILE A 216 3.49 -15.18 6.62
C ILE A 216 2.59 -16.34 6.23
N ARG A 217 3.16 -17.25 5.45
CA ARG A 217 2.52 -18.53 5.14
C ARG A 217 3.58 -19.63 5.11
N ILE A 218 3.25 -20.78 5.71
CA ILE A 218 3.99 -22.02 5.54
C ILE A 218 3.15 -22.96 4.67
N SER A 219 3.76 -23.62 3.72
CA SER A 219 3.11 -24.64 2.88
C SER A 219 4.09 -25.74 2.47
N GLY A 220 3.58 -26.89 2.02
CA GLY A 220 4.39 -28.02 1.58
C GLY A 220 4.82 -28.98 2.71
N LEU A 221 4.44 -28.71 3.98
CA LEU A 221 4.65 -29.68 5.06
C LEU A 221 3.54 -30.74 5.04
N GLU A 222 3.95 -32.01 5.06
CA GLU A 222 3.09 -33.17 5.12
C GLU A 222 3.54 -34.13 6.24
N ASP A 223 2.73 -35.12 6.54
CA ASP A 223 3.09 -36.16 7.50
C ASP A 223 4.32 -36.94 7.01
N MET A 224 5.30 -37.14 7.88
CA MET A 224 6.53 -37.88 7.57
C MET A 224 6.49 -39.27 8.16
N GLU A 225 6.50 -40.29 7.31
CA GLU A 225 6.73 -41.66 7.75
C GLU A 225 8.22 -41.98 7.74
N ILE A 226 8.76 -42.34 8.92
CA ILE A 226 10.19 -42.57 9.11
C ILE A 226 10.42 -44.07 9.28
N THR A 227 11.17 -44.67 8.36
CA THR A 227 11.58 -46.06 8.44
C THR A 227 12.94 -46.15 9.09
N PRO A 228 13.10 -46.94 10.20
CA PRO A 228 14.37 -47.08 10.88
C PRO A 228 15.48 -47.59 9.95
N SER A 229 16.62 -46.94 10.00
CA SER A 229 17.84 -47.39 9.29
C SER A 229 18.46 -48.63 9.98
N THR A 230 18.93 -49.55 9.20
CA THR A 230 19.68 -50.73 9.71
C THR A 230 21.14 -50.40 10.05
N SER A 231 21.62 -49.26 9.66
CA SER A 231 22.99 -48.81 9.94
C SER A 231 23.05 -47.28 10.02
N GLY A 232 23.54 -46.75 11.15
CA GLY A 232 23.65 -45.31 11.36
C GLY A 232 22.36 -44.62 11.82
N ASN A 233 22.33 -43.29 11.75
CA ASN A 233 21.16 -42.53 12.12
C ASN A 233 20.02 -42.74 11.11
N THR A 234 18.81 -42.58 11.58
CA THR A 234 17.60 -42.56 10.72
C THR A 234 17.23 -41.12 10.39
N ASP A 235 17.31 -40.77 9.13
CA ASP A 235 17.04 -39.43 8.63
C ASP A 235 15.78 -39.43 7.75
N ALA A 236 14.96 -38.42 7.90
CA ALA A 236 13.86 -38.10 6.99
C ALA A 236 13.88 -36.62 6.63
N GLU A 237 13.72 -36.30 5.36
CA GLU A 237 13.80 -34.94 4.84
C GLU A 237 12.52 -34.56 4.11
N GLN A 238 12.12 -33.30 4.25
CA GLN A 238 11.02 -32.70 3.52
C GLN A 238 11.33 -31.26 3.18
N ASN A 239 11.07 -30.87 1.95
CA ASN A 239 11.12 -29.48 1.57
C ASN A 239 9.78 -28.79 1.89
N PHE A 240 9.84 -27.48 2.11
CA PHE A 240 8.66 -26.67 2.37
C PHE A 240 8.90 -25.22 1.97
N CYS A 241 7.81 -24.48 1.88
CA CYS A 241 7.82 -23.06 1.54
C CYS A 241 7.52 -22.23 2.77
N VAL A 242 8.31 -21.18 2.98
CA VAL A 242 7.96 -20.05 3.84
C VAL A 242 7.86 -18.81 2.98
N TYR A 243 6.64 -18.33 2.77
CA TYR A 243 6.35 -17.05 2.18
C TYR A 243 6.36 -15.97 3.25
N THR A 244 6.96 -14.82 2.93
CA THR A 244 6.83 -13.60 3.72
C THR A 244 6.59 -12.42 2.78
N SER A 245 5.70 -11.50 3.14
CA SER A 245 5.44 -10.32 2.31
C SER A 245 6.72 -9.53 2.06
N GLY A 246 7.00 -9.28 0.76
CA GLY A 246 8.22 -8.61 0.32
C GLY A 246 9.53 -9.39 0.54
N GLY A 247 9.46 -10.69 0.83
CA GLY A 247 10.65 -11.49 1.11
C GLY A 247 11.35 -11.13 2.42
N ALA A 248 10.59 -10.67 3.42
CA ALA A 248 11.13 -10.28 4.72
C ALA A 248 11.86 -11.45 5.42
N ASN A 249 12.83 -11.13 6.24
CA ASN A 249 13.56 -12.11 7.02
C ASN A 249 12.70 -12.68 8.15
N PHE A 250 12.96 -13.94 8.50
CA PHE A 250 12.22 -14.62 9.55
C PHE A 250 13.13 -15.53 10.38
N ASP A 251 12.63 -15.88 11.56
CA ASP A 251 13.15 -16.89 12.45
C ASP A 251 12.17 -18.04 12.62
N LEU A 252 12.63 -19.19 13.06
CA LEU A 252 11.83 -20.40 13.28
C LEU A 252 11.93 -20.87 14.73
N ARG A 253 10.81 -21.32 15.26
CA ARG A 253 10.72 -22.11 16.48
C ARG A 253 10.05 -23.43 16.17
N ALA A 254 10.61 -24.52 16.67
CA ALA A 254 10.02 -25.84 16.59
C ALA A 254 9.64 -26.34 17.99
N GLN A 255 8.48 -26.96 18.09
CA GLN A 255 7.98 -27.51 19.35
C GLN A 255 7.34 -28.88 19.12
N SER A 256 7.77 -29.86 19.92
CA SER A 256 7.21 -31.20 19.99
C SER A 256 6.00 -31.23 20.94
N THR A 257 4.96 -31.94 20.60
CA THR A 257 3.80 -32.12 21.49
C THR A 257 4.19 -32.88 22.77
N GLN A 258 5.19 -33.76 22.70
CA GLN A 258 5.67 -34.57 23.82
C GLN A 258 6.89 -33.96 24.52
N GLY A 259 7.42 -32.86 23.97
CA GLY A 259 8.71 -32.29 24.40
C GLY A 259 8.69 -31.69 25.78
N SER A 260 9.76 -31.92 26.53
CA SER A 260 10.06 -31.31 27.80
C SER A 260 11.46 -30.70 27.79
N GLY A 261 11.84 -30.04 26.69
CA GLY A 261 13.16 -29.49 26.42
C GLY A 261 13.93 -30.28 25.35
N GLU A 262 13.41 -31.40 24.90
CA GLU A 262 13.94 -32.20 23.78
C GLU A 262 12.78 -32.62 22.85
N PHE A 263 13.07 -32.80 21.56
CA PHE A 263 12.11 -33.36 20.62
C PHE A 263 11.93 -34.84 20.87
N THR A 264 10.70 -35.29 21.11
CA THR A 264 10.44 -36.65 21.59
C THR A 264 9.28 -37.30 20.84
N LEU A 265 9.50 -38.46 20.27
CA LEU A 265 8.46 -39.37 19.77
C LEU A 265 7.93 -40.23 20.93
N ARG A 266 6.65 -40.40 21.03
CA ARG A 266 6.01 -41.24 22.05
C ARG A 266 5.55 -42.56 21.43
N GLY A 267 5.90 -43.65 22.11
CA GLY A 267 5.47 -45.01 21.76
C GLY A 267 3.97 -45.22 21.94
N SER A 268 3.39 -46.15 21.21
CA SER A 268 1.97 -46.43 21.17
C SER A 268 1.41 -46.90 22.53
N SER A 269 2.19 -47.55 23.39
CA SER A 269 1.83 -47.87 24.78
C SER A 269 1.86 -46.66 25.71
N GLY A 270 2.54 -45.59 25.31
CA GLY A 270 2.78 -44.42 26.14
C GLY A 270 3.86 -44.57 27.21
N MET A 271 4.54 -45.74 27.28
CA MET A 271 5.55 -46.02 28.30
C MET A 271 6.98 -45.79 27.80
N ASP A 272 7.16 -45.66 26.51
CA ASP A 272 8.47 -45.51 25.88
C ASP A 272 8.53 -44.23 25.01
N THR A 273 9.74 -43.66 24.92
CA THR A 273 10.00 -42.45 24.14
C THR A 273 11.32 -42.55 23.40
N ILE A 274 11.40 -41.93 22.24
CA ILE A 274 12.59 -41.82 21.40
C ILE A 274 12.89 -40.35 21.14
N ASN A 275 14.09 -39.90 21.49
CA ASN A 275 14.49 -38.52 21.17
C ASN A 275 14.93 -38.38 19.73
N TYR A 276 14.60 -37.26 19.12
CA TYR A 276 15.05 -36.92 17.79
C TYR A 276 15.60 -35.49 17.71
N LYS A 277 16.23 -35.17 16.61
CA LYS A 277 16.81 -33.85 16.34
C LYS A 277 16.13 -33.23 15.10
N VAL A 278 15.94 -31.94 15.16
CA VAL A 278 15.35 -31.16 14.06
C VAL A 278 16.39 -30.23 13.50
N HIS A 279 16.62 -30.31 12.21
CA HIS A 279 17.52 -29.41 11.48
C HIS A 279 16.78 -28.73 10.36
N VAL A 280 17.02 -27.44 10.20
CA VAL A 280 16.40 -26.63 9.14
C VAL A 280 17.49 -25.91 8.36
N LYS A 281 17.36 -25.90 7.04
CA LYS A 281 18.26 -25.14 6.17
C LYS A 281 17.51 -24.43 5.05
N SER A 282 18.06 -23.28 4.60
CA SER A 282 17.63 -22.62 3.38
C SER A 282 18.09 -23.44 2.15
N LEU A 283 17.22 -23.53 1.14
CA LEU A 283 17.56 -24.09 -0.17
C LEU A 283 18.11 -23.00 -1.13
N GLN A 284 17.93 -21.73 -0.76
CA GLN A 284 18.41 -20.57 -1.51
C GLN A 284 19.63 -19.94 -0.86
N PRO A 285 20.59 -19.41 -1.63
CA PRO A 285 21.72 -18.65 -1.08
C PRO A 285 21.28 -17.35 -0.38
N PRO A 286 21.91 -16.97 0.74
CA PRO A 286 22.93 -17.73 1.47
C PRO A 286 22.34 -18.96 2.18
N VAL A 287 22.97 -20.11 2.04
CA VAL A 287 22.51 -21.34 2.71
C VAL A 287 22.80 -21.22 4.20
N ALA A 288 21.75 -20.92 4.96
CA ALA A 288 21.80 -20.94 6.42
C ALA A 288 21.18 -22.25 6.92
N ALA A 289 21.92 -22.95 7.77
CA ALA A 289 21.51 -24.23 8.33
C ALA A 289 21.69 -24.23 9.84
N VAL A 290 20.72 -24.79 10.59
CA VAL A 290 20.78 -24.83 12.05
C VAL A 290 20.04 -26.03 12.61
N TRP A 291 20.61 -26.64 13.69
CA TRP A 291 19.88 -27.55 14.55
C TRP A 291 19.01 -26.74 15.51
N LEU A 292 17.70 -26.96 15.44
CA LEU A 292 16.77 -26.28 16.32
C LEU A 292 16.85 -26.89 17.73
N GLN A 293 16.56 -26.08 18.72
CA GLN A 293 16.34 -26.51 20.11
C GLN A 293 14.83 -26.46 20.36
N GLU A 294 14.31 -27.48 21.05
CA GLU A 294 12.88 -27.58 21.34
C GLU A 294 12.37 -26.34 22.08
N GLY A 295 11.31 -25.71 21.56
CA GLY A 295 10.67 -24.56 22.14
C GLY A 295 11.42 -23.24 22.02
N ILE A 296 12.66 -23.23 21.50
CA ILE A 296 13.50 -22.03 21.39
C ILE A 296 13.51 -21.52 19.96
N ALA A 297 13.13 -20.25 19.78
CA ALA A 297 13.22 -19.58 18.49
C ALA A 297 14.68 -19.27 18.12
N THR A 298 15.00 -19.38 16.83
CA THR A 298 16.24 -18.79 16.31
C THR A 298 16.19 -17.27 16.42
N THR A 299 17.27 -16.58 16.15
CA THR A 299 17.35 -15.14 16.29
C THR A 299 18.08 -14.49 15.12
N GLY A 300 17.77 -13.20 14.86
CA GLY A 300 18.49 -12.37 13.91
C GLY A 300 17.99 -12.45 12.48
N GLY A 301 16.74 -12.90 12.24
CA GLY A 301 16.18 -12.99 10.92
C GLY A 301 17.01 -13.90 10.01
N ARG A 302 17.21 -15.13 10.45
CA ARG A 302 18.21 -16.05 9.89
C ARG A 302 17.95 -16.44 8.45
N TRP A 303 16.70 -16.50 8.02
CA TRP A 303 16.29 -16.90 6.68
C TRP A 303 15.46 -15.82 6.00
N GLN A 304 15.55 -15.78 4.68
CA GLN A 304 14.71 -14.92 3.85
C GLN A 304 13.53 -15.72 3.33
N GLY A 305 12.32 -15.16 3.45
CA GLY A 305 11.10 -15.76 2.89
C GLY A 305 11.05 -15.62 1.37
N SER A 306 10.28 -16.49 0.71
CA SER A 306 9.90 -16.26 -0.67
C SER A 306 9.00 -15.03 -0.74
N SER A 307 9.21 -14.15 -1.72
CA SER A 307 8.32 -13.04 -2.02
C SER A 307 7.11 -13.45 -2.87
N GLN A 308 7.10 -14.69 -3.38
CA GLN A 308 6.00 -15.24 -4.16
C GLN A 308 5.04 -16.01 -3.24
N GLU A 309 3.78 -15.62 -3.18
CA GLU A 309 2.80 -16.10 -2.20
C GLU A 309 2.67 -17.64 -2.14
N ASN A 310 2.78 -18.30 -3.26
CA ASN A 310 2.68 -19.77 -3.35
C ASN A 310 4.04 -20.42 -3.61
N CYS A 311 5.15 -19.72 -3.32
CA CYS A 311 6.49 -20.15 -3.70
C CYS A 311 6.55 -20.65 -5.16
N ALA A 312 6.00 -19.85 -6.08
CA ALA A 312 6.00 -20.19 -7.51
C ALA A 312 7.42 -20.38 -8.07
N ASP A 313 8.43 -19.84 -7.39
CA ASP A 313 9.87 -20.01 -7.62
C ASP A 313 10.46 -21.27 -6.99
N GLY A 314 9.64 -22.09 -6.30
CA GLY A 314 10.02 -23.33 -5.64
C GLY A 314 10.10 -23.20 -4.12
N GLU A 315 10.19 -24.36 -3.46
CA GLU A 315 10.37 -24.44 -2.01
C GLU A 315 11.72 -23.85 -1.61
N ASN A 316 11.72 -23.05 -0.55
CA ASN A 316 12.90 -22.31 -0.11
C ASN A 316 13.55 -22.86 1.17
N MET A 317 12.90 -23.83 1.82
CA MET A 317 13.36 -24.41 3.07
C MET A 317 13.35 -25.93 3.02
N GLN A 318 14.26 -26.57 3.79
CA GLN A 318 14.26 -28.00 4.03
C GLN A 318 14.26 -28.29 5.52
N LEU A 319 13.41 -29.21 5.93
CA LEU A 319 13.34 -29.81 7.25
C LEU A 319 14.00 -31.20 7.19
N LEU A 320 14.92 -31.47 8.13
CA LEU A 320 15.47 -32.79 8.37
C LEU A 320 15.13 -33.21 9.81
N VAL A 321 14.50 -34.35 9.95
CA VAL A 321 14.31 -35.03 11.22
C VAL A 321 15.33 -36.17 11.31
N ARG A 322 16.12 -36.20 12.38
CA ARG A 322 17.15 -37.22 12.61
C ARG A 322 16.92 -37.93 13.92
N ILE A 323 16.78 -39.24 13.86
CA ILE A 323 16.77 -40.10 15.03
C ILE A 323 18.17 -40.75 15.18
N PRO A 324 18.90 -40.44 16.27
CA PRO A 324 20.21 -41.03 16.50
C PRO A 324 20.11 -42.56 16.71
N THR A 325 21.09 -43.31 16.26
CA THR A 325 21.13 -44.79 16.35
C THR A 325 20.93 -45.32 17.76
N ASN A 326 21.51 -44.64 18.77
CA ASN A 326 21.38 -45.04 20.18
C ASN A 326 19.92 -44.93 20.70
N GLU A 327 19.08 -44.10 20.11
CA GLU A 327 17.70 -43.91 20.54
C GLU A 327 16.77 -45.05 20.06
N ILE A 328 17.19 -45.78 19.02
CA ILE A 328 16.40 -46.86 18.40
C ILE A 328 17.02 -48.26 18.64
N ALA A 329 18.02 -48.36 19.54
CA ALA A 329 18.73 -49.63 19.78
C ALA A 329 17.84 -50.71 20.40
N ASP A 330 16.96 -50.33 21.33
CA ASP A 330 16.09 -51.25 22.07
C ASP A 330 14.65 -50.67 22.22
N PRO A 331 13.90 -50.43 21.12
CA PRO A 331 12.57 -49.87 21.20
C PRO A 331 11.58 -50.85 21.82
N ILE A 332 10.78 -50.41 22.78
CA ILE A 332 9.76 -51.24 23.43
C ILE A 332 8.49 -51.34 22.59
N ASP A 333 8.12 -50.23 21.96
CA ASP A 333 6.94 -50.10 21.12
C ASP A 333 7.25 -50.39 19.64
N SER A 334 6.28 -50.85 18.92
CA SER A 334 6.36 -51.09 17.48
C SER A 334 6.06 -49.83 16.63
N ARG A 335 5.55 -48.77 17.28
CA ARG A 335 5.17 -47.53 16.62
C ARG A 335 5.37 -46.34 17.54
N TYR A 336 5.97 -45.30 17.02
CA TYR A 336 6.19 -44.03 17.70
C TYR A 336 5.63 -42.88 16.87
N SER A 337 5.15 -41.84 17.52
CA SER A 337 4.61 -40.65 16.85
C SER A 337 4.80 -39.39 17.66
N ASP A 338 4.90 -38.27 17.00
CA ASP A 338 4.84 -36.91 17.55
C ASP A 338 4.17 -35.97 16.56
N THR A 339 3.72 -34.82 17.07
CA THR A 339 3.33 -33.69 16.27
C THR A 339 4.34 -32.58 16.48
N LEU A 340 5.15 -32.30 15.47
CA LEU A 340 6.10 -31.21 15.44
C LEU A 340 5.42 -29.94 14.92
N THR A 341 5.35 -28.90 15.75
CA THR A 341 4.81 -27.58 15.36
C THR A 341 5.96 -26.66 14.98
N LEU A 342 5.95 -26.13 13.75
CA LEU A 342 6.86 -25.07 13.32
C LEU A 342 6.13 -23.71 13.40
N THR A 343 6.74 -22.76 14.09
CA THR A 343 6.29 -21.37 14.18
C THR A 343 7.28 -20.48 13.46
N VAL A 344 6.79 -19.61 12.57
CA VAL A 344 7.59 -18.60 11.87
C VAL A 344 7.38 -17.25 12.56
N GLU A 345 8.45 -16.54 12.81
CA GLU A 345 8.47 -15.23 13.47
C GLU A 345 9.17 -14.23 12.54
N LEU A 346 8.47 -13.17 12.11
CA LEU A 346 9.08 -12.08 11.34
C LEU A 346 10.00 -11.23 12.19
N GLN A 347 11.05 -10.72 11.55
CA GLN A 347 12.03 -9.83 12.19
C GLN A 347 11.94 -8.41 11.64
#